data_49da5f8aa1109a528eaf0cb1a818d969
#
_entry.id   49da5f8aa1109a528eaf0cb1a818d969
#
_cell.length_a   1.000
_cell.length_b   1.000
_cell.length_c   1.000
_cell.angle_alpha   90.00
_cell.angle_beta   90.00
_cell.angle_gamma   90.00
#
_symmetry.space_group_name_H-M   'P 1'
#
loop_
_entity.id
_entity.type
_entity.pdbx_description
1 polymer ?
#
loop_
_entity_poly.entity_id
_entity_poly.type
_entity_poly.pdbx_seq_one_letter_code
_entity_poly.pdbx_strand_id
1 'polypeptide(L)'
;MISKKLIGLAAFAGLFFAGTASAQSIVGTDHDLSTVQGTGGEICVVCHTPHNSDTTVSEAPLWNHETTAATFTMYTSPTFDGGPPNQPGGASKLCLSCHDGTVALDAFGGGGGTPGNIIGGGALIGTDLSNDHPISFIYDSALATTDGGLADPSAANSGLGGTIDADMLFAGNMECASCHDVHDSTIEPFLRVSNAASAMCLTCHNK
;
A
#
# COMPACT_ATOMS: atom_id res chain seq x y z
N MET A 1 -2.69 -58.14 -45.63
CA MET A 1 -3.69 -57.53 -44.77
C MET A 1 -3.01 -56.53 -43.85
N ILE A 2 -3.10 -55.24 -44.17
CA ILE A 2 -2.45 -54.18 -43.39
C ILE A 2 -3.57 -53.45 -42.64
N SER A 3 -3.56 -53.60 -41.31
CA SER A 3 -4.53 -52.95 -40.41
C SER A 3 -4.16 -51.50 -40.20
N LYS A 4 -5.00 -50.56 -40.65
CA LYS A 4 -4.86 -49.13 -40.40
C LYS A 4 -5.43 -48.80 -39.01
N LYS A 5 -4.55 -48.46 -38.05
CA LYS A 5 -4.98 -47.90 -36.78
C LYS A 5 -5.27 -46.42 -36.98
N LEU A 6 -6.53 -46.01 -36.80
CA LEU A 6 -6.92 -44.62 -36.69
C LEU A 6 -6.47 -44.08 -35.31
N ILE A 7 -5.60 -43.09 -35.32
CA ILE A 7 -5.26 -42.32 -34.12
C ILE A 7 -6.23 -41.13 -34.09
N GLY A 8 -7.16 -41.18 -33.15
CA GLY A 8 -8.08 -40.07 -32.90
C GLY A 8 -7.34 -38.94 -32.18
N LEU A 9 -7.25 -37.79 -32.83
CA LEU A 9 -6.71 -36.54 -32.24
C LEU A 9 -7.85 -35.90 -31.44
N ALA A 10 -7.79 -35.99 -30.11
CA ALA A 10 -8.70 -35.26 -29.23
C ALA A 10 -8.21 -33.80 -29.10
N ALA A 11 -8.93 -32.87 -29.72
CA ALA A 11 -8.70 -31.46 -29.56
C ALA A 11 -9.23 -31.01 -28.17
N PHE A 12 -8.36 -30.72 -27.26
CA PHE A 12 -8.69 -30.06 -25.98
C PHE A 12 -8.90 -28.57 -26.26
N ALA A 13 -10.16 -28.15 -26.34
CA ALA A 13 -10.50 -26.73 -26.35
C ALA A 13 -10.37 -26.18 -24.92
N GLY A 14 -9.21 -25.58 -24.59
CA GLY A 14 -9.04 -24.85 -23.36
C GLY A 14 -9.90 -23.58 -23.40
N LEU A 15 -10.95 -23.51 -22.58
CA LEU A 15 -11.62 -22.23 -22.31
C LEU A 15 -10.66 -21.34 -21.53
N PHE A 16 -10.06 -20.36 -22.20
CA PHE A 16 -9.43 -19.23 -21.53
C PHE A 16 -10.56 -18.34 -20.98
N PHE A 17 -10.79 -18.39 -19.68
CA PHE A 17 -11.49 -17.32 -18.97
C PHE A 17 -10.56 -16.11 -18.97
N ALA A 18 -10.77 -15.19 -19.89
CA ALA A 18 -10.23 -13.84 -19.77
C ALA A 18 -11.00 -13.16 -18.63
N GLY A 19 -10.43 -13.21 -17.42
CA GLY A 19 -10.90 -12.35 -16.34
C GLY A 19 -10.74 -10.90 -16.82
N THR A 20 -11.81 -10.13 -16.81
CA THR A 20 -11.73 -8.69 -17.00
C THR A 20 -11.03 -8.12 -15.77
N ALA A 21 -9.75 -7.76 -15.90
CA ALA A 21 -9.12 -6.89 -14.94
C ALA A 21 -9.84 -5.55 -15.04
N SER A 22 -10.68 -5.23 -14.06
CA SER A 22 -11.20 -3.88 -13.90
C SER A 22 -10.03 -3.02 -13.49
N ALA A 23 -9.59 -2.12 -14.35
CA ALA A 23 -8.67 -1.06 -13.96
C ALA A 23 -9.42 -0.20 -12.95
N GLN A 24 -9.01 -0.26 -11.69
CA GLN A 24 -9.48 0.63 -10.65
C GLN A 24 -8.96 2.04 -10.95
N SER A 25 -9.74 3.05 -10.65
CA SER A 25 -9.44 4.42 -11.03
C SER A 25 -9.53 5.35 -9.83
N ILE A 26 -8.52 6.20 -9.68
CA ILE A 26 -8.54 7.28 -8.68
C ILE A 26 -9.36 8.49 -9.14
N VAL A 27 -9.91 8.50 -10.36
CA VAL A 27 -10.71 9.62 -10.89
C VAL A 27 -11.91 9.89 -9.99
N GLY A 28 -12.02 11.14 -9.53
CA GLY A 28 -13.10 11.60 -8.67
C GLY A 28 -13.01 11.16 -7.22
N THR A 29 -11.91 10.54 -6.81
CA THR A 29 -11.61 10.20 -5.40
C THR A 29 -10.78 11.31 -4.74
N ASP A 30 -10.53 11.18 -3.43
CA ASP A 30 -9.67 12.13 -2.69
C ASP A 30 -8.20 12.11 -3.17
N HIS A 31 -7.77 11.06 -3.89
CA HIS A 31 -6.47 10.99 -4.55
C HIS A 31 -6.51 11.42 -6.03
N ASP A 32 -7.62 11.96 -6.52
CA ASP A 32 -7.67 12.65 -7.81
C ASP A 32 -7.01 14.02 -7.68
N LEU A 33 -5.71 14.05 -7.82
CA LEU A 33 -4.88 15.25 -7.67
C LEU A 33 -4.74 16.04 -8.99
N SER A 34 -5.58 15.78 -10.01
CA SER A 34 -5.54 16.45 -11.31
C SER A 34 -5.72 17.97 -11.25
N THR A 35 -6.29 18.48 -10.16
CA THR A 35 -6.48 19.93 -9.92
C THR A 35 -5.33 20.59 -9.17
N VAL A 36 -4.33 19.82 -8.70
CA VAL A 36 -3.15 20.38 -8.04
C VAL A 36 -2.34 21.22 -9.04
N GLN A 37 -1.82 22.34 -8.57
CA GLN A 37 -1.04 23.25 -9.41
C GLN A 37 0.15 22.53 -10.04
N GLY A 38 0.34 22.72 -11.34
CA GLY A 38 1.46 22.12 -12.09
C GLY A 38 1.14 20.80 -12.76
N THR A 39 0.01 20.15 -12.46
CA THR A 39 -0.36 18.86 -13.07
C THR A 39 -0.78 18.97 -14.53
N GLY A 40 -1.28 20.12 -14.96
CA GLY A 40 -1.88 20.28 -16.30
C GLY A 40 -3.13 19.42 -16.51
N GLY A 41 -3.74 18.90 -15.43
CA GLY A 41 -4.87 17.97 -15.48
C GLY A 41 -4.47 16.50 -15.47
N GLU A 42 -3.16 16.20 -15.40
CA GLU A 42 -2.65 14.83 -15.33
C GLU A 42 -2.84 14.24 -13.92
N ILE A 43 -3.61 13.19 -13.82
CA ILE A 43 -4.04 12.62 -12.55
C ILE A 43 -2.93 11.84 -11.82
N CYS A 44 -1.97 11.27 -12.55
CA CYS A 44 -0.94 10.39 -12.00
C CYS A 44 0.36 11.13 -11.67
N VAL A 45 0.56 12.34 -12.23
CA VAL A 45 1.87 13.00 -12.27
C VAL A 45 2.38 13.46 -10.91
N VAL A 46 1.50 13.74 -9.96
CA VAL A 46 1.91 14.11 -8.61
C VAL A 46 2.68 12.97 -7.94
N CYS A 47 2.21 11.73 -8.10
CA CYS A 47 2.77 10.56 -7.46
C CYS A 47 3.79 9.82 -8.34
N HIS A 48 3.61 9.82 -9.67
CA HIS A 48 4.40 8.98 -10.58
C HIS A 48 5.01 9.77 -11.75
N THR A 49 6.24 9.38 -12.12
CA THR A 49 6.90 9.87 -13.31
C THR A 49 7.66 8.75 -14.02
N PRO A 50 7.63 8.67 -15.37
CA PRO A 50 8.38 7.66 -16.10
C PRO A 50 9.89 7.93 -16.14
N HIS A 51 10.32 9.15 -15.80
CA HIS A 51 11.71 9.58 -15.86
C HIS A 51 12.09 10.37 -14.61
N ASN A 52 13.33 10.22 -14.15
CA ASN A 52 13.90 10.93 -12.99
C ASN A 52 13.07 10.72 -11.68
N SER A 53 12.48 9.53 -11.52
CA SER A 53 11.78 9.17 -10.29
C SER A 53 12.74 9.14 -9.09
N ASP A 54 12.21 9.43 -7.90
CA ASP A 54 12.93 9.22 -6.64
C ASP A 54 13.16 7.71 -6.42
N THR A 55 14.43 7.33 -6.27
CA THR A 55 14.87 5.96 -5.98
C THR A 55 15.46 5.82 -4.58
N THR A 56 15.35 6.84 -3.75
CA THR A 56 15.91 6.85 -2.39
C THR A 56 15.05 6.08 -1.40
N VAL A 57 13.76 5.92 -1.72
CA VAL A 57 12.82 5.10 -0.93
C VAL A 57 12.71 3.74 -1.60
N SER A 58 12.95 2.66 -0.83
CA SER A 58 12.74 1.29 -1.31
C SER A 58 11.27 1.06 -1.66
N GLU A 59 11.02 0.21 -2.65
CA GLU A 59 9.67 -0.13 -3.15
C GLU A 59 8.89 1.07 -3.75
N ALA A 60 9.55 2.22 -3.98
CA ALA A 60 8.91 3.39 -4.56
C ALA A 60 8.55 3.14 -6.05
N PRO A 61 7.26 3.19 -6.43
CA PRO A 61 6.82 2.86 -7.78
C PRO A 61 6.95 4.08 -8.71
N LEU A 62 8.15 4.39 -9.21
CA LEU A 62 8.43 5.57 -10.06
C LEU A 62 8.01 6.89 -9.37
N TRP A 63 8.33 7.05 -8.10
CA TRP A 63 7.86 8.14 -7.27
C TRP A 63 8.31 9.51 -7.76
N ASN A 64 7.40 10.48 -7.80
CA ASN A 64 7.62 11.83 -8.35
C ASN A 64 7.47 12.96 -7.32
N HIS A 65 6.72 12.74 -6.24
CA HIS A 65 6.52 13.74 -5.20
C HIS A 65 7.76 13.84 -4.31
N GLU A 66 8.03 15.04 -3.76
CA GLU A 66 9.09 15.23 -2.78
C GLU A 66 8.79 14.40 -1.52
N THR A 67 9.82 13.70 -1.00
CA THR A 67 9.66 12.87 0.19
C THR A 67 9.89 13.68 1.45
N THR A 68 9.11 13.39 2.50
CA THR A 68 9.26 14.03 3.79
C THR A 68 10.63 13.78 4.41
N ALA A 69 11.20 14.84 5.02
CA ALA A 69 12.39 14.78 5.86
C ALA A 69 12.05 14.86 7.36
N ALA A 70 10.77 14.81 7.72
CA ALA A 70 10.31 14.90 9.11
C ALA A 70 10.82 13.71 9.94
N THR A 71 10.95 13.96 11.24
CA THR A 71 11.17 12.91 12.24
C THR A 71 9.86 12.67 12.98
N PHE A 72 9.49 11.41 13.12
CA PHE A 72 8.20 10.99 13.66
C PHE A 72 8.33 10.46 15.08
N THR A 73 7.33 10.77 15.91
CA THR A 73 7.11 10.08 17.17
C THR A 73 6.37 8.79 16.86
N MET A 74 7.05 7.66 17.01
CA MET A 74 6.50 6.36 16.63
C MET A 74 5.70 5.73 17.76
N TYR A 75 4.76 4.84 17.39
CA TYR A 75 4.04 4.01 18.37
C TYR A 75 5.00 3.19 19.24
N THR A 76 4.74 3.17 20.53
CA THR A 76 5.45 2.30 21.49
C THR A 76 4.46 1.74 22.52
N SER A 77 4.63 0.47 22.89
CA SER A 77 3.83 -0.20 23.92
C SER A 77 4.67 -1.29 24.59
N PRO A 78 4.49 -1.57 25.88
CA PRO A 78 5.11 -2.74 26.53
C PRO A 78 4.68 -4.07 25.94
N THR A 79 3.59 -4.11 25.18
CA THR A 79 3.05 -5.30 24.52
C THR A 79 3.29 -5.29 23.01
N PHE A 80 4.12 -4.40 22.50
CA PHE A 80 4.50 -4.37 21.09
C PHE A 80 5.81 -5.12 20.88
N ASP A 81 5.72 -6.31 20.29
CA ASP A 81 6.86 -7.22 20.07
C ASP A 81 7.56 -7.00 18.73
N GLY A 82 7.13 -6.03 17.92
CA GLY A 82 7.72 -5.70 16.60
C GLY A 82 9.11 -5.05 16.65
N GLY A 83 9.73 -5.02 17.82
CA GLY A 83 11.04 -4.44 18.05
C GLY A 83 11.03 -2.92 18.27
N PRO A 84 12.21 -2.26 18.38
CA PRO A 84 12.27 -0.82 18.50
C PRO A 84 11.68 -0.15 17.26
N PRO A 85 10.87 0.90 17.40
CA PRO A 85 10.22 1.55 16.28
C PRO A 85 11.24 2.18 15.33
N ASN A 86 11.11 1.85 14.05
CA ASN A 86 11.86 2.50 12.97
C ASN A 86 11.13 3.76 12.52
N GLN A 87 11.85 4.73 11.95
CA GLN A 87 11.22 5.84 11.23
C GLN A 87 10.50 5.30 9.98
N PRO A 88 9.42 5.95 9.52
CA PRO A 88 8.67 5.49 8.36
C PRO A 88 9.56 5.28 7.14
N GLY A 89 9.47 4.08 6.57
CA GLY A 89 10.16 3.66 5.35
C GLY A 89 9.16 3.27 4.27
N GLY A 90 9.64 2.70 3.16
CA GLY A 90 8.82 2.11 2.12
C GLY A 90 7.57 2.94 1.74
N ALA A 91 6.45 2.26 1.55
CA ALA A 91 5.19 2.89 1.20
C ALA A 91 4.69 3.90 2.24
N SER A 92 4.95 3.67 3.54
CA SER A 92 4.53 4.61 4.59
C SER A 92 5.20 5.97 4.47
N LYS A 93 6.50 6.01 4.12
CA LYS A 93 7.19 7.27 3.88
C LYS A 93 6.58 8.04 2.71
N LEU A 94 6.17 7.34 1.64
CA LEU A 94 5.52 7.96 0.50
C LEU A 94 4.17 8.58 0.88
N CYS A 95 3.34 7.86 1.63
CA CYS A 95 2.07 8.36 2.13
C CYS A 95 2.25 9.58 3.02
N LEU A 96 3.15 9.50 3.99
CA LEU A 96 3.44 10.58 4.94
C LEU A 96 4.08 11.80 4.26
N SER A 97 4.67 11.68 3.07
CA SER A 97 5.17 12.83 2.32
C SER A 97 4.08 13.86 1.96
N CYS A 98 2.80 13.45 2.00
CA CYS A 98 1.68 14.36 1.96
C CYS A 98 0.96 14.41 3.32
N HIS A 99 0.71 13.24 3.93
CA HIS A 99 -0.16 13.12 5.10
C HIS A 99 0.46 13.59 6.42
N ASP A 100 1.77 13.85 6.48
CA ASP A 100 2.39 14.49 7.66
C ASP A 100 2.22 16.01 7.69
N GLY A 101 1.80 16.62 6.55
CA GLY A 101 1.60 18.05 6.42
C GLY A 101 2.88 18.88 6.36
N THR A 102 4.04 18.27 6.07
CA THR A 102 5.33 19.01 6.01
C THR A 102 5.78 19.33 4.60
N VAL A 103 5.29 18.58 3.59
CA VAL A 103 5.60 18.79 2.18
C VAL A 103 4.37 19.33 1.45
N ALA A 104 4.57 20.27 0.53
CA ALA A 104 3.49 20.86 -0.24
C ALA A 104 2.92 19.86 -1.26
N LEU A 105 1.60 19.84 -1.46
CA LEU A 105 0.93 18.91 -2.38
C LEU A 105 1.39 19.06 -3.84
N ASP A 106 1.88 20.23 -4.22
CA ASP A 106 2.43 20.54 -5.54
C ASP A 106 3.98 20.42 -5.61
N ALA A 107 4.61 19.80 -4.61
CA ALA A 107 6.05 19.53 -4.60
C ALA A 107 6.36 18.23 -5.34
N PHE A 108 6.34 18.25 -6.66
CA PHE A 108 6.65 17.10 -7.51
C PHE A 108 7.48 17.51 -8.73
N GLY A 109 8.09 16.54 -9.41
CA GLY A 109 8.91 16.78 -10.60
C GLY A 109 10.20 17.58 -10.30
N GLY A 110 10.69 17.58 -9.07
CA GLY A 110 11.84 18.35 -8.62
C GLY A 110 11.54 19.81 -8.31
N GLY A 111 10.26 20.22 -8.29
CA GLY A 111 9.82 21.54 -7.81
C GLY A 111 9.54 21.52 -6.31
N GLY A 112 10.00 22.51 -5.56
CA GLY A 112 9.85 22.57 -4.10
C GLY A 112 8.46 22.93 -3.57
N GLY A 113 7.44 22.96 -4.43
CA GLY A 113 6.05 23.26 -4.09
C GLY A 113 5.76 24.68 -3.60
N THR A 114 4.50 24.97 -3.38
CA THR A 114 4.03 26.29 -2.87
C THR A 114 3.97 26.24 -1.36
N PRO A 115 4.69 27.14 -0.64
CA PRO A 115 4.68 27.17 0.82
C PRO A 115 3.25 27.27 1.37
N GLY A 116 2.92 26.36 2.29
CA GLY A 116 1.59 26.30 2.91
C GLY A 116 0.51 25.56 2.11
N ASN A 117 0.79 25.09 0.89
CA ASN A 117 -0.11 24.24 0.12
C ASN A 117 -0.01 22.79 0.62
N ILE A 118 -0.37 22.55 1.87
CA ILE A 118 -0.30 21.25 2.53
C ILE A 118 -1.68 20.62 2.71
N ILE A 119 -1.70 19.31 2.91
CA ILE A 119 -2.92 18.58 3.24
C ILE A 119 -3.53 19.09 4.55
N GLY A 120 -4.84 19.02 4.69
CA GLY A 120 -5.55 19.46 5.88
C GLY A 120 -6.74 18.57 6.23
N GLY A 121 -7.47 18.97 7.28
CA GLY A 121 -8.66 18.24 7.71
C GLY A 121 -8.37 16.84 8.26
N GLY A 122 -9.29 15.90 8.04
CA GLY A 122 -9.16 14.52 8.53
C GLY A 122 -8.09 13.68 7.86
N ALA A 123 -7.53 14.17 6.75
CA ALA A 123 -6.45 13.49 6.05
C ALA A 123 -5.04 13.86 6.59
N LEU A 124 -4.94 14.93 7.41
CA LEU A 124 -3.69 15.31 8.07
C LEU A 124 -3.43 14.37 9.26
N ILE A 125 -2.45 13.50 9.13
CA ILE A 125 -1.99 12.59 10.19
C ILE A 125 -1.00 13.32 11.10
N GLY A 126 -0.08 14.11 10.52
CA GLY A 126 1.00 14.80 11.24
C GLY A 126 2.21 13.91 11.46
N THR A 127 3.08 14.36 12.37
CA THR A 127 4.36 13.68 12.68
C THR A 127 4.32 12.90 14.01
N ASP A 128 3.20 12.92 14.73
CA ASP A 128 3.00 12.11 15.93
C ASP A 128 2.15 10.89 15.61
N LEU A 129 2.82 9.76 15.46
CA LEU A 129 2.20 8.44 15.16
C LEU A 129 2.11 7.57 16.42
N SER A 130 2.25 8.15 17.60
CA SER A 130 2.24 7.41 18.87
C SER A 130 0.89 6.79 19.21
N ASN A 131 -0.18 7.30 18.61
CA ASN A 131 -1.56 6.85 18.77
C ASN A 131 -2.12 6.12 17.53
N ASP A 132 -1.31 5.94 16.49
CA ASP A 132 -1.67 5.22 15.27
C ASP A 132 -1.31 3.74 15.37
N HIS A 133 -1.82 2.94 14.42
CA HIS A 133 -1.38 1.55 14.28
C HIS A 133 0.12 1.54 13.93
N PRO A 134 0.95 0.68 14.58
CA PRO A 134 2.37 0.60 14.27
C PRO A 134 2.61 0.26 12.79
N ILE A 135 3.59 0.93 12.20
CA ILE A 135 4.03 0.77 10.81
C ILE A 135 5.54 0.67 10.71
N SER A 136 6.06 0.28 9.54
CA SER A 136 7.50 0.21 9.23
C SER A 136 8.28 -0.72 10.15
N PHE A 137 7.66 -1.84 10.52
CA PHE A 137 8.27 -2.94 11.26
C PHE A 137 8.13 -4.26 10.48
N ILE A 138 9.05 -5.19 10.71
CA ILE A 138 8.98 -6.52 10.09
C ILE A 138 7.87 -7.33 10.75
N TYR A 139 6.95 -7.85 9.92
CA TYR A 139 5.92 -8.78 10.33
C TYR A 139 6.15 -10.13 9.67
N ASP A 140 6.79 -11.03 10.41
CA ASP A 140 7.15 -12.37 9.95
C ASP A 140 6.62 -13.46 10.91
N SER A 141 6.87 -14.72 10.57
CA SER A 141 6.48 -15.89 11.40
C SER A 141 7.16 -15.89 12.77
N ALA A 142 8.34 -15.26 12.89
CA ALA A 142 9.04 -15.16 14.16
C ALA A 142 8.34 -14.16 15.10
N LEU A 143 7.91 -13.00 14.59
CA LEU A 143 7.09 -12.06 15.34
C LEU A 143 5.76 -12.69 15.73
N ALA A 144 5.04 -13.34 14.80
CA ALA A 144 3.78 -13.99 15.09
C ALA A 144 3.90 -15.05 16.21
N THR A 145 5.02 -15.79 16.23
CA THR A 145 5.31 -16.78 17.28
C THR A 145 5.61 -16.12 18.63
N THR A 146 6.31 -14.99 18.63
CA THR A 146 6.69 -14.25 19.86
C THR A 146 5.49 -13.59 20.50
N ASP A 147 4.69 -12.88 19.72
CA ASP A 147 3.46 -12.19 20.15
C ASP A 147 2.37 -13.19 20.58
N GLY A 148 2.22 -14.30 19.88
CA GLY A 148 1.24 -15.35 20.14
C GLY A 148 -0.22 -14.97 19.91
N GLY A 149 -0.51 -13.71 19.59
CA GLY A 149 -1.82 -13.19 19.24
C GLY A 149 -1.91 -12.69 17.79
N LEU A 150 -0.85 -12.91 17.02
CA LEU A 150 -0.77 -12.60 15.59
C LEU A 150 -0.87 -13.87 14.74
N ALA A 151 -1.50 -13.78 13.58
CA ALA A 151 -1.51 -14.82 12.56
C ALA A 151 -0.14 -14.95 11.91
N ASP A 152 0.27 -16.17 11.52
CA ASP A 152 1.50 -16.36 10.75
C ASP A 152 1.32 -15.79 9.34
N PRO A 153 2.02 -14.71 8.95
CA PRO A 153 1.79 -14.04 7.68
C PRO A 153 2.16 -14.89 6.47
N SER A 154 3.03 -15.87 6.63
CA SER A 154 3.44 -16.78 5.55
C SER A 154 2.38 -17.83 5.21
N ALA A 155 1.42 -18.06 6.11
CA ALA A 155 0.42 -19.11 6.01
C ALA A 155 -1.04 -18.60 6.07
N ALA A 156 -1.29 -17.51 6.80
CA ALA A 156 -2.62 -16.98 7.00
C ALA A 156 -3.14 -16.29 5.73
N ASN A 157 -4.44 -16.44 5.47
CA ASN A 157 -5.11 -15.85 4.31
C ASN A 157 -5.26 -14.33 4.50
N SER A 158 -4.89 -13.55 3.49
CA SER A 158 -5.01 -12.09 3.50
C SER A 158 -6.43 -11.57 3.28
N GLY A 159 -7.32 -12.40 2.76
CA GLY A 159 -8.62 -11.98 2.21
C GLY A 159 -8.55 -11.46 0.76
N LEU A 160 -7.34 -11.37 0.17
CA LEU A 160 -7.10 -10.87 -1.19
C LEU A 160 -6.77 -12.00 -2.19
N GLY A 161 -6.70 -13.23 -1.71
CA GLY A 161 -6.49 -14.43 -2.53
C GLY A 161 -5.18 -15.16 -2.28
N GLY A 162 -4.25 -14.55 -1.59
CA GLY A 162 -2.98 -15.12 -1.16
C GLY A 162 -2.79 -15.08 0.35
N THR A 163 -1.54 -15.05 0.78
CA THR A 163 -1.16 -14.93 2.18
C THR A 163 -0.99 -13.46 2.59
N ILE A 164 -0.98 -13.19 3.90
CA ILE A 164 -0.71 -11.84 4.43
C ILE A 164 0.63 -11.32 3.90
N ASP A 165 1.68 -12.16 3.95
CA ASP A 165 3.01 -11.81 3.47
C ASP A 165 3.01 -11.43 1.97
N ALA A 166 2.34 -12.24 1.15
CA ALA A 166 2.32 -12.03 -0.30
C ALA A 166 1.49 -10.83 -0.74
N ASP A 167 0.38 -10.57 -0.06
CA ASP A 167 -0.61 -9.59 -0.53
C ASP A 167 -0.55 -8.25 0.24
N MET A 168 -0.20 -8.28 1.53
CA MET A 168 -0.35 -7.12 2.41
C MET A 168 0.97 -6.55 2.90
N LEU A 169 2.09 -7.29 2.87
CA LEU A 169 3.37 -6.78 3.35
C LEU A 169 4.25 -6.28 2.20
N PHE A 170 5.04 -5.25 2.48
CA PHE A 170 5.96 -4.64 1.53
C PHE A 170 7.39 -4.94 1.97
N ALA A 171 8.09 -5.79 1.22
CA ALA A 171 9.38 -6.34 1.62
C ALA A 171 9.36 -6.91 3.06
N GLY A 172 8.26 -7.56 3.45
CA GLY A 172 8.05 -8.14 4.78
C GLY A 172 7.67 -7.14 5.87
N ASN A 173 7.47 -5.86 5.52
CA ASN A 173 7.10 -4.84 6.50
C ASN A 173 5.60 -4.54 6.48
N MET A 174 5.06 -4.24 7.66
CA MET A 174 3.75 -3.62 7.83
C MET A 174 3.86 -2.13 7.48
N GLU A 175 3.09 -1.69 6.50
CA GLU A 175 3.11 -0.32 5.99
C GLU A 175 1.69 0.25 5.90
N CYS A 176 1.53 1.55 5.66
CA CYS A 176 0.21 2.14 5.40
C CYS A 176 -0.51 1.41 4.26
N ALA A 177 0.24 1.06 3.20
CA ALA A 177 -0.28 0.32 2.06
C ALA A 177 -0.64 -1.14 2.37
N SER A 178 -0.32 -1.67 3.54
CA SER A 178 -0.80 -2.99 3.98
C SER A 178 -2.32 -3.01 4.16
N CYS A 179 -2.89 -1.89 4.59
CA CYS A 179 -4.34 -1.73 4.80
C CYS A 179 -5.01 -0.90 3.71
N HIS A 180 -4.29 0.04 3.07
CA HIS A 180 -4.84 1.00 2.11
C HIS A 180 -4.30 0.77 0.70
N ASP A 181 -5.18 0.93 -0.31
CA ASP A 181 -4.79 0.99 -1.72
C ASP A 181 -5.39 2.25 -2.33
N VAL A 182 -4.56 3.26 -2.58
CA VAL A 182 -4.99 4.56 -3.13
C VAL A 182 -5.60 4.46 -4.53
N HIS A 183 -5.42 3.34 -5.23
CA HIS A 183 -5.98 3.09 -6.55
C HIS A 183 -7.35 2.40 -6.48
N ASP A 184 -7.80 1.97 -5.28
CA ASP A 184 -9.08 1.30 -5.07
C ASP A 184 -9.92 2.01 -4.00
N SER A 185 -10.93 2.74 -4.43
CA SER A 185 -11.91 3.40 -3.56
C SER A 185 -13.18 2.58 -3.31
N THR A 186 -13.17 1.30 -3.65
CA THR A 186 -14.35 0.43 -3.51
C THR A 186 -14.78 0.30 -2.04
N ILE A 187 -13.82 0.34 -1.13
CA ILE A 187 -14.05 0.27 0.33
C ILE A 187 -13.42 1.49 0.98
N GLU A 188 -14.26 2.44 1.38
CA GLU A 188 -13.78 3.66 2.04
C GLU A 188 -13.24 3.39 3.46
N PRO A 189 -12.16 4.10 3.85
CA PRO A 189 -11.31 5.01 3.11
C PRO A 189 -10.14 4.26 2.43
N PHE A 190 -10.31 3.81 1.20
CA PHE A 190 -9.31 3.09 0.41
C PHE A 190 -8.82 1.79 1.05
N LEU A 191 -9.69 1.07 1.75
CA LEU A 191 -9.29 -0.17 2.41
C LEU A 191 -9.19 -1.31 1.41
N ARG A 192 -8.14 -2.13 1.53
CA ARG A 192 -7.90 -3.31 0.68
C ARG A 192 -8.87 -4.45 0.98
N VAL A 193 -9.33 -4.57 2.23
CA VAL A 193 -10.37 -5.49 2.67
C VAL A 193 -11.36 -4.77 3.57
N SER A 194 -12.60 -5.25 3.63
CA SER A 194 -13.62 -4.64 4.48
C SER A 194 -13.25 -4.75 5.96
N ASN A 195 -13.46 -3.66 6.70
CA ASN A 195 -13.32 -3.67 8.16
C ASN A 195 -14.65 -3.84 8.90
N ALA A 196 -15.70 -4.33 8.23
CA ALA A 196 -16.95 -4.67 8.88
C ALA A 196 -16.72 -5.72 9.99
N ALA A 197 -17.22 -5.45 11.19
CA ALA A 197 -16.99 -6.28 12.37
C ALA A 197 -15.49 -6.55 12.67
N SER A 198 -14.63 -5.57 12.37
CA SER A 198 -13.17 -5.64 12.53
C SER A 198 -12.48 -6.71 11.67
N ALA A 199 -13.07 -7.09 10.54
CA ALA A 199 -12.53 -8.17 9.70
C ALA A 199 -11.09 -7.91 9.25
N MET A 200 -10.74 -6.65 8.88
CA MET A 200 -9.38 -6.29 8.53
C MET A 200 -8.41 -6.50 9.71
N CYS A 201 -8.79 -6.09 10.92
CA CYS A 201 -7.97 -6.29 12.10
C CYS A 201 -7.76 -7.78 12.37
N LEU A 202 -8.81 -8.59 12.22
CA LEU A 202 -8.81 -10.03 12.44
C LEU A 202 -8.08 -10.81 11.34
N THR A 203 -7.70 -10.18 10.25
CA THR A 203 -6.80 -10.80 9.26
C THR A 203 -5.44 -11.10 9.89
N CYS A 204 -4.94 -10.17 10.72
CA CYS A 204 -3.63 -10.31 11.37
C CYS A 204 -3.73 -10.67 12.87
N HIS A 205 -4.81 -10.29 13.56
CA HIS A 205 -4.97 -10.50 15.00
C HIS A 205 -5.88 -11.69 15.30
N ASN A 206 -5.39 -12.64 16.12
CA ASN A 206 -6.11 -13.85 16.58
C ASN A 206 -6.83 -13.60 17.94
N LYS A 207 -7.47 -12.45 18.13
CA LYS A 207 -8.10 -12.05 19.43
C LYS A 207 -9.60 -11.97 19.33
#